data_b220b7558b4c8f59ff26eded4b9a7c31
#
_entry.id   b220b7558b4c8f59ff26eded4b9a7c31
#
_cell.length_a   1.000
_cell.length_b   1.000
_cell.length_c   1.000
_cell.angle_alpha   90.00
_cell.angle_beta   90.00
_cell.angle_gamma   90.00
#
_symmetry.space_group_name_H-M   'P 1'
#
loop_
_entity.id
_entity.type
_entity.pdbx_description
1 polymer ?
#
loop_
_entity_poly.entity_id
_entity_poly.type
_entity_poly.pdbx_seq_one_letter_code
_entity_poly.pdbx_strand_id
1 'polypeptide(L)'
;MGNRNLISVILATYNEKENILTTIEEIFRHVASPVEVIVVDDNSPDHTWELVENLRHPYVKLIRRMDERGLASAFYRGIQESGGEIIGWMDADMSMPPGLIPKMISHLDRNDIVIASRYVPGGKDDRSLLRVWTSRLINKLAQTLLTPNIRDCDSGFIVVKREVLNCVPIIPTGYGEYFMEFLYAATKKGCRIFEVPYIFKEREQGVSKSAPNLFHFLKTGLNYVSRIFAAKLRN
;
A
#
# COMPACT_ATOMS: atom_id res chain seq x y z
N MET A 1 -16.11 -19.25 -13.67
CA MET A 1 -14.70 -19.74 -13.64
C MET A 1 -13.82 -18.53 -13.46
N GLY A 2 -13.27 -18.33 -12.26
CA GLY A 2 -12.38 -17.21 -11.97
C GLY A 2 -11.14 -17.31 -12.85
N ASN A 3 -10.70 -16.18 -13.37
CA ASN A 3 -9.51 -16.08 -14.22
C ASN A 3 -8.29 -16.30 -13.30
N ARG A 4 -7.77 -17.53 -13.21
CA ARG A 4 -6.73 -17.99 -12.25
C ARG A 4 -5.42 -17.19 -12.25
N ASN A 5 -5.30 -16.17 -13.10
CA ASN A 5 -4.10 -15.33 -13.23
C ASN A 5 -4.41 -13.83 -13.15
N LEU A 6 -5.63 -13.43 -12.78
CA LEU A 6 -5.98 -12.01 -12.68
C LEU A 6 -5.27 -11.39 -11.46
N ILE A 7 -4.66 -10.24 -11.69
CA ILE A 7 -4.03 -9.42 -10.67
C ILE A 7 -4.90 -8.17 -10.48
N SER A 8 -5.23 -7.86 -9.23
CA SER A 8 -5.90 -6.60 -8.90
C SER A 8 -4.91 -5.64 -8.25
N VAL A 9 -4.71 -4.47 -8.83
CA VAL A 9 -3.90 -3.40 -8.25
C VAL A 9 -4.82 -2.30 -7.75
N ILE A 10 -4.74 -2.00 -6.46
CA ILE A 10 -5.61 -1.03 -5.79
C ILE A 10 -4.82 0.27 -5.54
N LEU A 11 -5.40 1.38 -5.96
CA LEU A 11 -4.90 2.72 -5.77
C LEU A 11 -5.89 3.51 -4.92
N ALA A 12 -5.47 3.95 -3.74
CA ALA A 12 -6.25 4.87 -2.92
C ALA A 12 -5.87 6.31 -3.27
N THR A 13 -6.85 7.14 -3.63
CA THR A 13 -6.59 8.51 -4.11
C THR A 13 -7.33 9.57 -3.30
N TYR A 14 -6.62 10.68 -3.06
CA TYR A 14 -7.17 11.95 -2.60
C TYR A 14 -6.27 13.08 -3.08
N ASN A 15 -6.73 13.90 -4.05
CA ASN A 15 -5.94 14.93 -4.74
C ASN A 15 -4.67 14.36 -5.40
N GLU A 16 -4.85 13.46 -6.36
CA GLU A 16 -3.77 12.85 -7.16
C GLU A 16 -3.96 13.08 -8.66
N LYS A 17 -4.63 14.18 -9.04
CA LYS A 17 -4.94 14.54 -10.43
C LYS A 17 -3.72 14.53 -11.35
N GLU A 18 -2.57 14.95 -10.83
CA GLU A 18 -1.32 15.06 -11.59
C GLU A 18 -0.66 13.71 -11.86
N ASN A 19 -0.95 12.69 -11.04
CA ASN A 19 -0.23 11.42 -11.03
C ASN A 19 -1.07 10.22 -11.50
N ILE A 20 -2.39 10.27 -11.29
CA ILE A 20 -3.24 9.06 -11.37
C ILE A 20 -3.21 8.40 -12.74
N LEU A 21 -3.31 9.15 -13.83
CA LEU A 21 -3.30 8.57 -15.18
C LEU A 21 -1.96 7.94 -15.52
N THR A 22 -0.85 8.61 -15.19
CA THR A 22 0.50 8.07 -15.37
C THR A 22 0.70 6.79 -14.55
N THR A 23 0.22 6.76 -13.31
CA THR A 23 0.31 5.56 -12.46
C THR A 23 -0.44 4.39 -13.06
N ILE A 24 -1.66 4.61 -13.57
CA ILE A 24 -2.46 3.58 -14.24
C ILE A 24 -1.75 3.06 -15.50
N GLU A 25 -1.24 3.97 -16.35
CA GLU A 25 -0.51 3.61 -17.57
C GLU A 25 0.75 2.78 -17.27
N GLU A 26 1.53 3.18 -16.26
CA GLU A 26 2.73 2.45 -15.85
C GLU A 26 2.41 1.04 -15.29
N ILE A 27 1.29 0.88 -14.59
CA ILE A 27 0.84 -0.46 -14.16
C ILE A 27 0.56 -1.33 -15.40
N PHE A 28 -0.23 -0.87 -16.36
CA PHE A 28 -0.53 -1.64 -17.57
C PHE A 28 0.70 -1.89 -18.44
N ARG A 29 1.65 -0.97 -18.47
CA ARG A 29 2.91 -1.12 -19.22
C ARG A 29 3.79 -2.23 -18.67
N HIS A 30 3.85 -2.37 -17.36
CA HIS A 30 4.79 -3.29 -16.71
C HIS A 30 4.20 -4.64 -16.35
N VAL A 31 2.90 -4.73 -16.08
CA VAL A 31 2.23 -5.97 -15.67
C VAL A 31 1.69 -6.68 -16.90
N ALA A 32 2.42 -7.67 -17.40
CA ALA A 32 2.07 -8.41 -18.61
C ALA A 32 0.92 -9.44 -18.41
N SER A 33 0.61 -9.83 -17.19
CA SER A 33 -0.52 -10.71 -16.85
C SER A 33 -1.84 -9.96 -16.94
N PRO A 34 -2.99 -10.65 -17.06
CA PRO A 34 -4.28 -9.99 -16.91
C PRO A 34 -4.33 -9.17 -15.62
N VAL A 35 -4.53 -7.87 -15.74
CA VAL A 35 -4.55 -6.95 -14.60
C VAL A 35 -5.78 -6.05 -14.65
N GLU A 36 -6.40 -5.84 -13.50
CA GLU A 36 -7.37 -4.80 -13.26
C GLU A 36 -6.79 -3.76 -12.30
N VAL A 37 -7.12 -2.50 -12.51
CA VAL A 37 -6.77 -1.40 -11.61
C VAL A 37 -8.03 -0.88 -10.96
N ILE A 38 -8.06 -0.86 -9.63
CA ILE A 38 -9.20 -0.36 -8.85
C ILE A 38 -8.76 0.93 -8.16
N VAL A 39 -9.31 2.04 -8.62
CA VAL A 39 -9.08 3.35 -8.03
C VAL A 39 -10.19 3.63 -7.02
N VAL A 40 -9.82 3.82 -5.76
CA VAL A 40 -10.74 4.22 -4.69
C VAL A 40 -10.46 5.66 -4.33
N ASP A 41 -11.35 6.55 -4.77
CA ASP A 41 -11.19 7.99 -4.62
C ASP A 41 -12.09 8.55 -3.52
N ASP A 42 -11.50 9.26 -2.56
CA ASP A 42 -12.17 9.86 -1.42
C ASP A 42 -12.82 11.22 -1.76
N ASN A 43 -13.55 11.25 -2.88
CA ASN A 43 -14.23 12.43 -3.41
C ASN A 43 -13.27 13.62 -3.52
N SER A 44 -12.19 13.42 -4.26
CA SER A 44 -11.12 14.40 -4.44
C SER A 44 -11.64 15.75 -4.97
N PRO A 45 -11.40 16.87 -4.29
CA PRO A 45 -11.82 18.19 -4.74
C PRO A 45 -11.08 18.69 -5.99
N ASP A 46 -9.92 18.10 -6.32
CA ASP A 46 -9.18 18.37 -7.57
C ASP A 46 -9.75 17.61 -8.79
N HIS A 47 -10.85 16.86 -8.62
CA HIS A 47 -11.48 16.05 -9.66
C HIS A 47 -10.62 14.89 -10.18
N THR A 48 -9.74 14.30 -9.34
CA THR A 48 -8.99 13.09 -9.68
C THR A 48 -9.91 11.97 -10.20
N TRP A 49 -11.05 11.75 -9.54
CA TRP A 49 -12.05 10.75 -9.91
C TRP A 49 -12.61 10.94 -11.32
N GLU A 50 -12.76 12.21 -11.77
CA GLU A 50 -13.30 12.53 -13.09
C GLU A 50 -12.35 12.11 -14.22
N LEU A 51 -11.04 12.24 -14.01
CA LEU A 51 -10.03 11.76 -14.95
C LEU A 51 -10.10 10.24 -15.13
N VAL A 52 -10.26 9.51 -14.02
CA VAL A 52 -10.37 8.05 -14.02
C VAL A 52 -11.67 7.61 -14.71
N GLU A 53 -12.80 8.27 -14.41
CA GLU A 53 -14.10 8.00 -15.04
C GLU A 53 -14.05 8.22 -16.57
N ASN A 54 -13.41 9.31 -17.00
CA ASN A 54 -13.27 9.67 -18.42
C ASN A 54 -12.30 8.76 -19.18
N LEU A 55 -11.41 8.02 -18.48
CA LEU A 55 -10.50 7.07 -19.13
C LEU A 55 -11.25 5.93 -19.84
N ARG A 56 -12.43 5.55 -19.36
CA ARG A 56 -13.30 4.50 -19.95
C ARG A 56 -12.55 3.20 -20.30
N HIS A 57 -11.54 2.87 -19.51
CA HIS A 57 -10.74 1.68 -19.78
C HIS A 57 -11.43 0.42 -19.19
N PRO A 58 -11.58 -0.69 -19.94
CA PRO A 58 -12.39 -1.84 -19.52
C PRO A 58 -11.85 -2.58 -18.28
N TYR A 59 -10.58 -2.40 -17.95
CA TYR A 59 -9.92 -2.99 -16.79
C TYR A 59 -9.58 -1.97 -15.70
N VAL A 60 -10.15 -0.77 -15.77
CA VAL A 60 -10.05 0.24 -14.70
C VAL A 60 -11.42 0.43 -14.07
N LYS A 61 -11.51 0.22 -12.77
CA LYS A 61 -12.72 0.42 -11.98
C LYS A 61 -12.54 1.62 -11.07
N LEU A 62 -13.44 2.59 -11.14
CA LEU A 62 -13.50 3.70 -10.19
C LEU A 62 -14.52 3.40 -9.08
N ILE A 63 -14.13 3.65 -7.85
CA ILE A 63 -15.01 3.67 -6.67
C ILE A 63 -14.85 5.05 -6.02
N ARG A 64 -15.83 5.93 -6.25
CA ARG A 64 -15.86 7.25 -5.63
C ARG A 64 -16.61 7.17 -4.30
N ARG A 65 -15.95 7.53 -3.19
CA ARG A 65 -16.52 7.51 -1.84
C ARG A 65 -16.93 8.91 -1.42
N MET A 66 -18.24 9.17 -1.31
CA MET A 66 -18.77 10.50 -1.04
C MET A 66 -18.66 10.91 0.43
N ASP A 67 -18.92 9.95 1.34
CA ASP A 67 -19.11 10.18 2.76
C ASP A 67 -18.05 9.52 3.65
N GLU A 68 -17.03 8.89 3.02
CA GLU A 68 -15.97 8.19 3.72
C GLU A 68 -14.60 8.76 3.36
N ARG A 69 -13.69 8.75 4.33
CA ARG A 69 -12.30 9.12 4.12
C ARG A 69 -11.36 8.23 4.92
N GLY A 70 -10.24 7.88 4.31
CA GLY A 70 -9.14 7.21 5.00
C GLY A 70 -8.44 6.17 4.15
N LEU A 71 -7.12 6.15 4.24
CA LEU A 71 -6.26 5.29 3.43
C LEU A 71 -6.55 3.80 3.64
N ALA A 72 -6.58 3.36 4.89
CA ALA A 72 -6.83 1.95 5.23
C ALA A 72 -8.21 1.48 4.76
N SER A 73 -9.25 2.32 4.95
CA SER A 73 -10.61 1.99 4.50
C SER A 73 -10.75 2.02 2.98
N ALA A 74 -9.96 2.87 2.29
CA ALA A 74 -9.93 2.90 0.83
C ALA A 74 -9.33 1.61 0.26
N PHE A 75 -8.18 1.17 0.75
CA PHE A 75 -7.60 -0.12 0.37
C PHE A 75 -8.53 -1.29 0.69
N TYR A 76 -9.11 -1.31 1.89
CA TYR A 76 -10.07 -2.34 2.26
C TYR A 76 -11.26 -2.40 1.31
N ARG A 77 -11.83 -1.25 0.94
CA ARG A 77 -12.93 -1.19 -0.05
C ARG A 77 -12.48 -1.71 -1.42
N GLY A 78 -11.30 -1.33 -1.89
CA GLY A 78 -10.75 -1.81 -3.15
C GLY A 78 -10.53 -3.33 -3.15
N ILE A 79 -10.05 -3.89 -2.04
CA ILE A 79 -9.88 -5.34 -1.86
C ILE A 79 -11.21 -6.08 -1.96
N GLN A 80 -12.26 -5.57 -1.33
CA GLN A 80 -13.60 -6.18 -1.42
C GLN A 80 -14.17 -6.18 -2.84
N GLU A 81 -13.83 -5.19 -3.64
CA GLU A 81 -14.32 -5.02 -5.02
C GLU A 81 -13.42 -5.66 -6.08
N SER A 82 -12.30 -6.25 -5.66
CA SER A 82 -11.31 -6.87 -6.54
C SER A 82 -11.67 -8.30 -6.91
N GLY A 83 -11.37 -8.70 -8.16
CA GLY A 83 -11.61 -10.04 -8.69
C GLY A 83 -10.38 -10.94 -8.79
N GLY A 84 -9.17 -10.40 -8.63
CA GLY A 84 -7.91 -11.12 -8.84
C GLY A 84 -7.55 -12.11 -7.74
N GLU A 85 -6.80 -13.14 -8.09
CA GLU A 85 -6.21 -14.10 -7.14
C GLU A 85 -4.96 -13.53 -6.45
N ILE A 86 -4.31 -12.57 -7.08
CA ILE A 86 -3.23 -11.78 -6.52
C ILE A 86 -3.72 -10.35 -6.37
N ILE A 87 -3.53 -9.79 -5.19
CA ILE A 87 -3.96 -8.44 -4.88
C ILE A 87 -2.72 -7.62 -4.51
N GLY A 88 -2.54 -6.49 -5.17
CA GLY A 88 -1.54 -5.51 -4.82
C GLY A 88 -2.18 -4.18 -4.44
N TRP A 89 -1.52 -3.41 -3.60
CA TRP A 89 -1.85 -2.00 -3.41
C TRP A 89 -0.60 -1.16 -3.22
N MET A 90 -0.70 0.08 -3.61
CA MET A 90 0.39 1.05 -3.59
C MET A 90 -0.15 2.49 -3.61
N ASP A 91 0.70 3.44 -3.29
CA ASP A 91 0.36 4.86 -3.45
C ASP A 91 0.26 5.24 -4.93
N ALA A 92 -0.59 6.22 -5.24
CA ALA A 92 -0.86 6.68 -6.61
C ALA A 92 0.02 7.85 -7.06
N ASP A 93 1.09 8.17 -6.32
CA ASP A 93 1.91 9.38 -6.51
C ASP A 93 3.29 9.12 -7.16
N MET A 94 3.47 7.94 -7.76
CA MET A 94 4.70 7.48 -8.40
C MET A 94 5.94 7.35 -7.47
N SER A 95 5.79 7.54 -6.17
CA SER A 95 6.87 7.29 -5.18
C SER A 95 7.22 5.79 -5.09
N MET A 96 6.28 4.95 -5.47
CA MET A 96 6.40 3.49 -5.55
C MET A 96 6.40 3.08 -7.03
N PRO A 97 7.48 2.51 -7.58
CA PRO A 97 7.57 2.22 -9.00
C PRO A 97 6.70 1.02 -9.40
N PRO A 98 5.69 1.18 -10.29
CA PRO A 98 4.86 0.06 -10.75
C PRO A 98 5.64 -1.06 -11.42
N GLY A 99 6.78 -0.75 -12.03
CA GLY A 99 7.69 -1.72 -12.64
C GLY A 99 8.26 -2.76 -11.67
N LEU A 100 8.10 -2.58 -10.36
CA LEU A 100 8.50 -3.56 -9.36
C LEU A 100 7.47 -4.69 -9.20
N ILE A 101 6.21 -4.46 -9.55
CA ILE A 101 5.10 -5.41 -9.36
C ILE A 101 5.41 -6.80 -9.95
N PRO A 102 5.90 -6.95 -11.21
CA PRO A 102 6.21 -8.27 -11.76
C PRO A 102 7.25 -9.04 -10.95
N LYS A 103 8.28 -8.34 -10.45
CA LYS A 103 9.30 -8.95 -9.60
C LYS A 103 8.70 -9.38 -8.25
N MET A 104 7.82 -8.57 -7.66
CA MET A 104 7.14 -8.94 -6.42
C MET A 104 6.26 -10.17 -6.63
N ILE A 105 5.51 -10.23 -7.72
CA ILE A 105 4.64 -11.37 -8.06
C ILE A 105 5.46 -12.66 -8.23
N SER A 106 6.63 -12.61 -8.88
CA SER A 106 7.48 -13.80 -9.06
C SER A 106 7.95 -14.44 -7.76
N HIS A 107 7.97 -13.68 -6.66
CA HIS A 107 8.30 -14.22 -5.35
C HIS A 107 7.11 -14.88 -4.63
N LEU A 108 5.86 -14.72 -5.12
CA LEU A 108 4.69 -15.35 -4.52
C LEU A 108 4.65 -16.87 -4.71
N ASP A 109 5.44 -17.44 -5.62
CA ASP A 109 5.57 -18.90 -5.76
C ASP A 109 6.00 -19.58 -4.45
N ARG A 110 6.84 -18.91 -3.68
CA ARG A 110 7.40 -19.43 -2.42
C ARG A 110 6.92 -18.70 -1.18
N ASN A 111 6.21 -17.60 -1.35
CA ASN A 111 5.75 -16.73 -0.27
C ASN A 111 4.26 -16.45 -0.43
N ASP A 112 3.65 -15.98 0.62
CA ASP A 112 2.22 -15.70 0.68
C ASP A 112 1.96 -14.18 0.55
N ILE A 113 2.95 -13.39 1.00
CA ILE A 113 3.00 -11.93 0.94
C ILE A 113 4.38 -11.50 0.45
N VAL A 114 4.42 -10.52 -0.43
CA VAL A 114 5.66 -9.84 -0.83
C VAL A 114 5.48 -8.34 -0.68
N ILE A 115 6.38 -7.71 0.07
CA ILE A 115 6.39 -6.26 0.26
C ILE A 115 7.62 -5.64 -0.39
N ALA A 116 7.48 -4.45 -0.91
CA ALA A 116 8.63 -3.63 -1.29
C ALA A 116 9.25 -3.03 -0.02
N SER A 117 10.56 -2.99 0.08
CA SER A 117 11.26 -2.57 1.30
C SER A 117 12.37 -1.57 1.01
N ARG A 118 12.36 -0.48 1.78
CA ARG A 118 13.39 0.57 1.76
C ARG A 118 14.63 0.16 2.57
N TYR A 119 14.49 -0.83 3.45
CA TYR A 119 15.48 -1.12 4.52
C TYR A 119 16.16 -2.48 4.42
N VAL A 120 15.88 -3.26 3.37
CA VAL A 120 16.67 -4.44 3.01
C VAL A 120 17.86 -4.06 2.12
N PRO A 121 18.92 -4.88 2.00
CA PRO A 121 20.04 -4.61 1.11
C PRO A 121 19.58 -4.29 -0.32
N GLY A 122 20.02 -3.15 -0.85
CA GLY A 122 19.59 -2.62 -2.15
C GLY A 122 18.36 -1.70 -2.10
N GLY A 123 17.68 -1.59 -0.96
CA GLY A 123 16.62 -0.62 -0.73
C GLY A 123 17.17 0.74 -0.28
N LYS A 124 16.41 1.81 -0.55
CA LYS A 124 16.76 3.18 -0.17
C LYS A 124 15.51 4.01 0.09
N ASP A 125 15.62 4.93 1.03
CA ASP A 125 14.60 5.96 1.32
C ASP A 125 15.22 7.32 1.00
N ASP A 126 14.82 7.93 -0.12
CA ASP A 126 15.38 9.19 -0.62
C ASP A 126 14.65 10.44 -0.10
N ARG A 127 13.81 10.29 0.93
CA ARG A 127 13.14 11.42 1.58
C ARG A 127 14.11 12.23 2.46
N SER A 128 13.63 13.35 3.02
CA SER A 128 14.38 14.17 3.96
C SER A 128 14.88 13.35 5.17
N LEU A 129 16.06 13.68 5.68
CA LEU A 129 16.70 12.94 6.79
C LEU A 129 15.80 12.76 8.00
N LEU A 130 15.03 13.79 8.38
CA LEU A 130 14.11 13.71 9.50
C LEU A 130 13.03 12.62 9.30
N ARG A 131 12.44 12.55 8.10
CA ARG A 131 11.45 11.53 7.74
C ARG A 131 12.05 10.13 7.75
N VAL A 132 13.26 9.98 7.21
CA VAL A 132 13.99 8.71 7.20
C VAL A 132 14.29 8.23 8.61
N TRP A 133 14.83 9.11 9.49
CA TRP A 133 15.13 8.76 10.87
C TRP A 133 13.89 8.35 11.66
N THR A 134 12.81 9.11 11.53
CA THR A 134 11.54 8.80 12.21
C THR A 134 10.94 7.48 11.72
N SER A 135 10.92 7.26 10.41
CA SER A 135 10.44 6.00 9.84
C SER A 135 11.29 4.81 10.31
N ARG A 136 12.62 4.94 10.35
CA ARG A 136 13.53 3.90 10.89
C ARG A 136 13.27 3.61 12.37
N LEU A 137 13.03 4.63 13.18
CA LEU A 137 12.74 4.46 14.61
C LEU A 137 11.41 3.69 14.80
N ILE A 138 10.36 4.09 14.08
CA ILE A 138 9.05 3.41 14.12
C ILE A 138 9.18 1.97 13.64
N ASN A 139 9.88 1.73 12.52
CA ASN A 139 10.14 0.38 12.02
C ASN A 139 10.93 -0.47 13.02
N LYS A 140 11.95 0.11 13.66
CA LYS A 140 12.73 -0.59 14.69
C LYS A 140 11.88 -0.98 15.90
N LEU A 141 10.96 -0.12 16.32
CA LEU A 141 10.02 -0.42 17.38
C LEU A 141 9.06 -1.55 16.97
N ALA A 142 8.49 -1.47 15.76
CA ALA A 142 7.62 -2.51 15.21
C ALA A 142 8.34 -3.86 15.09
N GLN A 143 9.58 -3.87 14.58
CA GLN A 143 10.41 -5.07 14.54
C GLN A 143 10.58 -5.71 15.92
N THR A 144 10.94 -4.90 16.91
CA THR A 144 11.22 -5.42 18.26
C THR A 144 9.98 -5.99 18.93
N LEU A 145 8.81 -5.37 18.72
CA LEU A 145 7.59 -5.72 19.44
C LEU A 145 6.66 -6.66 18.69
N LEU A 146 6.65 -6.60 17.36
CA LEU A 146 5.68 -7.30 16.52
C LEU A 146 6.33 -8.33 15.57
N THR A 147 7.21 -7.89 14.68
CA THR A 147 7.67 -8.67 13.52
C THR A 147 9.19 -8.61 13.34
N PRO A 148 9.97 -9.35 14.14
CA PRO A 148 11.44 -9.25 14.15
C PRO A 148 12.10 -9.52 12.80
N ASN A 149 11.44 -10.26 11.92
CA ASN A 149 11.97 -10.66 10.62
C ASN A 149 11.62 -9.72 9.47
N ILE A 150 10.79 -8.69 9.71
CA ILE A 150 10.38 -7.71 8.69
C ILE A 150 11.10 -6.39 8.96
N ARG A 151 11.80 -5.85 7.96
CA ARG A 151 12.58 -4.61 8.10
C ARG A 151 11.78 -3.36 7.78
N ASP A 152 10.79 -3.46 6.89
CA ASP A 152 9.94 -2.34 6.47
C ASP A 152 8.47 -2.60 6.74
N CYS A 153 8.07 -2.46 8.01
CA CYS A 153 6.68 -2.64 8.43
C CYS A 153 5.75 -1.49 8.01
N ASP A 154 6.29 -0.43 7.41
CA ASP A 154 5.57 0.79 7.02
C ASP A 154 5.73 1.10 5.52
N SER A 155 5.99 0.08 4.73
CA SER A 155 6.19 0.25 3.29
C SER A 155 4.92 0.72 2.56
N GLY A 156 3.78 0.07 2.82
CA GLY A 156 2.54 0.33 2.10
C GLY A 156 2.49 -0.21 0.66
N PHE A 157 3.60 -0.71 0.11
CA PHE A 157 3.67 -1.31 -1.22
C PHE A 157 3.78 -2.84 -1.12
N ILE A 158 2.76 -3.56 -1.59
CA ILE A 158 2.60 -4.99 -1.35
C ILE A 158 1.94 -5.70 -2.53
N VAL A 159 2.24 -6.99 -2.67
CA VAL A 159 1.40 -7.97 -3.37
C VAL A 159 1.16 -9.17 -2.46
N VAL A 160 -0.04 -9.70 -2.47
CA VAL A 160 -0.49 -10.75 -1.57
C VAL A 160 -1.45 -11.70 -2.27
N LYS A 161 -1.41 -12.98 -1.93
CA LYS A 161 -2.40 -13.95 -2.38
C LYS A 161 -3.75 -13.67 -1.73
N ARG A 162 -4.84 -13.76 -2.48
CA ARG A 162 -6.19 -13.54 -1.97
C ARG A 162 -6.53 -14.40 -0.76
N GLU A 163 -6.07 -15.65 -0.74
CA GLU A 163 -6.30 -16.59 0.37
C GLU A 163 -5.79 -16.05 1.73
N VAL A 164 -4.72 -15.25 1.73
CA VAL A 164 -4.23 -14.59 2.94
C VAL A 164 -5.26 -13.61 3.47
N LEU A 165 -5.86 -12.80 2.59
CA LEU A 165 -6.84 -11.78 2.99
C LEU A 165 -8.16 -12.38 3.50
N ASN A 166 -8.45 -13.64 3.17
CA ASN A 166 -9.58 -14.37 3.71
C ASN A 166 -9.38 -14.77 5.19
N CYS A 167 -8.14 -14.93 5.63
CA CYS A 167 -7.81 -15.34 7.01
C CYS A 167 -7.12 -14.26 7.85
N VAL A 168 -6.56 -13.24 7.21
CA VAL A 168 -5.90 -12.10 7.86
C VAL A 168 -6.64 -10.82 7.46
N PRO A 169 -7.61 -10.36 8.25
CA PRO A 169 -8.36 -9.16 7.90
C PRO A 169 -7.50 -7.89 8.02
N ILE A 170 -7.70 -6.97 7.08
CA ILE A 170 -7.20 -5.60 7.23
C ILE A 170 -8.17 -4.84 8.14
N ILE A 171 -7.65 -4.20 9.17
CA ILE A 171 -8.45 -3.30 10.00
C ILE A 171 -8.55 -1.94 9.28
N PRO A 172 -9.75 -1.55 8.80
CA PRO A 172 -9.91 -0.42 7.87
C PRO A 172 -9.89 0.94 8.58
N THR A 173 -8.97 1.14 9.51
CA THR A 173 -8.85 2.37 10.30
C THR A 173 -7.40 2.84 10.35
N GLY A 174 -7.22 4.15 10.38
CA GLY A 174 -5.91 4.78 10.44
C GLY A 174 -5.34 5.11 9.06
N TYR A 175 -4.07 5.49 9.04
CA TYR A 175 -3.34 5.88 7.84
C TYR A 175 -2.39 4.74 7.42
N GLY A 176 -1.08 4.84 7.64
CA GLY A 176 -0.11 3.80 7.29
C GLY A 176 0.03 2.71 8.35
N GLU A 177 -0.34 3.00 9.59
CA GLU A 177 -0.22 2.09 10.74
C GLU A 177 -1.04 0.80 10.62
N TYR A 178 -2.09 0.76 9.77
CA TYR A 178 -2.83 -0.47 9.49
C TYR A 178 -1.93 -1.56 8.91
N PHE A 179 -0.93 -1.15 8.14
CA PHE A 179 -0.02 -2.06 7.44
C PHE A 179 0.83 -2.88 8.42
N MET A 180 1.35 -2.23 9.47
CA MET A 180 2.09 -2.91 10.53
C MET A 180 1.26 -3.97 11.25
N GLU A 181 0.01 -3.65 11.56
CA GLU A 181 -0.92 -4.57 12.21
C GLU A 181 -1.27 -5.74 11.29
N PHE A 182 -1.50 -5.48 10.00
CA PHE A 182 -1.74 -6.53 9.01
C PHE A 182 -0.55 -7.49 8.91
N LEU A 183 0.68 -6.98 8.77
CA LEU A 183 1.89 -7.81 8.70
C LEU A 183 2.10 -8.63 9.97
N TYR A 184 1.82 -8.04 11.14
CA TYR A 184 1.88 -8.76 12.40
C TYR A 184 0.87 -9.90 12.47
N ALA A 185 -0.38 -9.62 12.16
CA ALA A 185 -1.44 -10.64 12.13
C ALA A 185 -1.11 -11.76 11.13
N ALA A 186 -0.57 -11.43 9.95
CA ALA A 186 -0.11 -12.38 8.96
C ALA A 186 1.03 -13.26 9.49
N THR A 187 2.01 -12.66 10.17
CA THR A 187 3.12 -13.39 10.81
C THR A 187 2.61 -14.36 11.87
N LYS A 188 1.65 -13.95 12.69
CA LYS A 188 1.02 -14.81 13.71
C LYS A 188 0.25 -15.98 13.12
N LYS A 189 -0.29 -15.81 11.91
CA LYS A 189 -0.95 -16.88 11.14
C LYS A 189 0.03 -17.79 10.38
N GLY A 190 1.33 -17.55 10.48
CA GLY A 190 2.36 -18.35 9.82
C GLY A 190 2.55 -18.04 8.33
N CYS A 191 2.04 -16.90 7.84
CA CYS A 191 2.25 -16.47 6.46
C CYS A 191 3.74 -16.19 6.21
N ARG A 192 4.23 -16.64 5.05
CA ARG A 192 5.60 -16.37 4.60
C ARG A 192 5.64 -15.01 3.92
N ILE A 193 6.40 -14.09 4.51
CA ILE A 193 6.54 -12.71 4.03
C ILE A 193 7.95 -12.52 3.48
N PHE A 194 8.06 -11.98 2.27
CA PHE A 194 9.32 -11.67 1.61
C PHE A 194 9.43 -10.18 1.32
N GLU A 195 10.63 -9.62 1.44
CA GLU A 195 10.92 -8.21 1.19
C GLU A 195 11.76 -8.05 -0.07
N VAL A 196 11.27 -7.28 -1.04
CA VAL A 196 11.99 -6.92 -2.28
C VAL A 196 12.53 -5.49 -2.14
N PRO A 197 13.84 -5.26 -2.38
CA PRO A 197 14.38 -3.92 -2.26
C PRO A 197 13.82 -2.97 -3.33
N TYR A 198 13.54 -1.73 -2.93
CA TYR A 198 13.24 -0.64 -3.84
C TYR A 198 13.78 0.70 -3.33
N ILE A 199 13.85 1.65 -4.24
CA ILE A 199 14.21 3.03 -3.91
C ILE A 199 12.91 3.83 -3.84
N PHE A 200 12.54 4.23 -2.62
CA PHE A 200 11.42 5.13 -2.41
C PHE A 200 11.86 6.56 -2.73
N LYS A 201 11.26 7.13 -3.76
CA LYS A 201 11.54 8.52 -4.17
C LYS A 201 10.55 9.47 -3.51
N GLU A 202 10.99 10.69 -3.26
CA GLU A 202 10.05 11.75 -2.94
C GLU A 202 9.16 11.98 -4.19
N ARG A 203 7.86 12.24 -3.98
CA ARG A 203 6.93 12.47 -5.09
C ARG A 203 7.43 13.60 -5.99
N GLU A 204 7.28 13.44 -7.29
CA GLU A 204 7.74 14.44 -8.25
C GLU A 204 6.76 15.62 -8.34
N GLN A 205 5.46 15.38 -8.06
CA GLN A 205 4.40 16.38 -8.16
C GLN A 205 3.43 16.27 -6.98
N GLY A 206 2.78 17.38 -6.62
CA GLY A 206 1.80 17.45 -5.56
C GLY A 206 2.39 17.66 -4.15
N VAL A 207 1.52 17.79 -3.15
CA VAL A 207 1.89 18.08 -1.74
C VAL A 207 1.75 16.80 -0.91
N SER A 208 2.76 16.51 -0.09
CA SER A 208 2.72 15.37 0.85
C SER A 208 1.59 15.51 1.85
N LYS A 209 0.68 14.54 1.89
CA LYS A 209 -0.52 14.52 2.76
C LYS A 209 -0.26 13.90 4.13
N SER A 210 0.79 13.09 4.24
CA SER A 210 1.12 12.36 5.47
C SER A 210 1.68 13.22 6.59
N ALA A 211 2.29 14.37 6.29
CA ALA A 211 2.85 15.27 7.30
C ALA A 211 2.91 16.73 6.81
N PRO A 212 1.78 17.43 6.69
CA PRO A 212 1.76 18.80 6.21
C PRO A 212 2.40 19.81 7.20
N ASN A 213 2.50 19.48 8.48
CA ASN A 213 3.14 20.30 9.51
C ASN A 213 3.68 19.44 10.67
N LEU A 214 4.52 20.05 11.53
CA LEU A 214 5.16 19.37 12.66
C LEU A 214 4.14 18.75 13.64
N PHE A 215 3.03 19.42 13.93
CA PHE A 215 2.00 18.91 14.83
C PHE A 215 1.36 17.63 14.25
N HIS A 216 1.02 17.64 12.97
CA HIS A 216 0.47 16.47 12.30
C HIS A 216 1.46 15.32 12.26
N PHE A 217 2.74 15.62 12.02
CA PHE A 217 3.84 14.65 12.05
C PHE A 217 3.97 13.96 13.41
N LEU A 218 3.95 14.72 14.51
CA LEU A 218 4.01 14.17 15.88
C LEU A 218 2.78 13.34 16.21
N LYS A 219 1.59 13.82 15.85
CA LYS A 219 0.32 13.09 16.04
C LYS A 219 0.34 11.75 15.28
N THR A 220 0.79 11.77 14.05
CA THR A 220 0.92 10.53 13.23
C THR A 220 1.89 9.56 13.90
N GLY A 221 3.06 10.02 14.34
CA GLY A 221 4.02 9.20 15.08
C GLY A 221 3.42 8.54 16.34
N LEU A 222 2.64 9.28 17.13
CA LEU A 222 1.93 8.73 18.29
C LEU A 222 0.88 7.67 17.90
N ASN A 223 0.17 7.87 16.78
CA ASN A 223 -0.77 6.88 16.26
C ASN A 223 -0.07 5.56 15.91
N TYR A 224 1.10 5.63 15.25
CA TYR A 224 1.90 4.43 14.98
C TYR A 224 2.30 3.68 16.26
N VAL A 225 2.82 4.40 17.25
CA VAL A 225 3.20 3.80 18.54
C VAL A 225 1.98 3.16 19.22
N SER A 226 0.87 3.87 19.33
CA SER A 226 -0.36 3.35 19.94
C SER A 226 -0.89 2.11 19.21
N ARG A 227 -0.81 2.10 17.86
CA ARG A 227 -1.24 0.96 17.04
C ARG A 227 -0.36 -0.26 17.26
N ILE A 228 0.96 -0.10 17.39
CA ILE A 228 1.90 -1.18 17.70
C ILE A 228 1.49 -1.89 19.01
N PHE A 229 1.21 -1.13 20.07
CA PHE A 229 0.75 -1.70 21.34
C PHE A 229 -0.62 -2.36 21.23
N ALA A 230 -1.57 -1.69 20.53
CA ALA A 230 -2.90 -2.23 20.32
C ALA A 230 -2.87 -3.54 19.50
N ALA A 231 -2.04 -3.62 18.46
CA ALA A 231 -1.85 -4.83 17.66
C ALA A 231 -1.32 -5.99 18.50
N LYS A 232 -0.36 -5.72 19.39
CA LYS A 232 0.20 -6.73 20.30
C LYS A 232 -0.83 -7.28 21.30
N LEU A 233 -1.79 -6.46 21.71
CA LEU A 233 -2.83 -6.87 22.66
C LEU A 233 -3.98 -7.64 22.00
N ARG A 234 -4.24 -7.37 20.69
CA ARG A 234 -5.32 -8.02 19.93
C ARG A 234 -4.96 -9.38 19.35
N ASN A 235 -3.69 -9.60 19.07
CA ASN A 235 -3.15 -10.80 18.42
C ASN A 235 -2.12 -11.50 19.31
#